data_c90945fda42081671c64612f8bb6c54f
#
_entry.id   c90945fda42081671c64612f8bb6c54f
#
_cell.length_a   1.000
_cell.length_b   1.000
_cell.length_c   1.000
_cell.angle_alpha   90.00
_cell.angle_beta   90.00
_cell.angle_gamma   90.00
#
_symmetry.space_group_name_H-M   'P 1'
#
loop_
_entity.id
_entity.type
_entity.pdbx_description
1 polymer ?
#
loop_
_entity_poly.entity_id
_entity_poly.type
_entity_poly.pdbx_seq_one_letter_code
_entity_poly.pdbx_strand_id
1 'polypeptide(L)'
;VYKRQPQELLKTYGTERQPAAQNLIDFDKEWSSLMADPNATQEVADYYVEAEAFAAGMMTEYSQNLVVSDTAHQDLATGFPVGRRFKSAIATRRCDARKLHLGHEHQADGRWRIYAFADTDKTKLNEWAKSFNLPVDFADIKVIYQQPCHDIEVLDAPELFRPKVGTLNIPMWENVWTGEDIFAERGISRDGAVVVVRPDQYVAGVFPLDESVENFFKRLRDPQTVE
;
A
#
# COMPACT_ATOMS: atom_id res chain seq x y z
N VAL A 1 -31.93 0.17 3.67
CA VAL A 1 -31.20 1.13 2.83
C VAL A 1 -30.22 0.36 1.98
N TYR A 2 -30.57 0.08 0.72
CA TYR A 2 -29.63 -0.51 -0.23
C TYR A 2 -28.56 0.55 -0.52
N LYS A 3 -27.33 0.32 -0.07
CA LYS A 3 -26.15 1.09 -0.48
C LYS A 3 -25.99 0.88 -1.99
N ARG A 4 -26.39 1.86 -2.78
CA ARG A 4 -26.10 1.87 -4.22
C ARG A 4 -24.61 2.21 -4.35
N GLN A 5 -23.79 1.18 -4.53
CA GLN A 5 -22.42 1.39 -4.96
C GLN A 5 -22.46 1.98 -6.38
N PRO A 6 -21.59 2.94 -6.71
CA PRO A 6 -21.44 3.42 -8.08
C PRO A 6 -21.21 2.24 -9.02
N GLN A 7 -21.89 2.23 -10.16
CA GLN A 7 -21.77 1.12 -11.12
C GLN A 7 -20.33 0.94 -11.61
N GLU A 8 -19.60 2.03 -11.76
CA GLU A 8 -18.18 2.02 -12.15
C GLU A 8 -17.30 1.29 -11.12
N LEU A 9 -17.60 1.47 -9.83
CA LEU A 9 -16.90 0.72 -8.77
C LEU A 9 -17.20 -0.79 -8.85
N LEU A 10 -18.42 -1.17 -9.19
CA LEU A 10 -18.78 -2.59 -9.35
C LEU A 10 -18.10 -3.23 -10.57
N LYS A 11 -17.87 -2.46 -11.63
CA LYS A 11 -17.13 -2.94 -12.82
C LYS A 11 -15.69 -3.32 -12.48
N THR A 12 -15.05 -2.63 -11.52
CA THR A 12 -13.66 -2.96 -11.13
C THR A 12 -13.53 -4.39 -10.64
N TYR A 13 -14.55 -4.94 -9.99
CA TYR A 13 -14.54 -6.35 -9.57
C TYR A 13 -14.36 -7.30 -10.75
N GLY A 14 -15.12 -7.11 -11.82
CA GLY A 14 -15.03 -7.94 -13.02
C GLY A 14 -13.67 -7.80 -13.73
N THR A 15 -13.20 -6.56 -13.90
CA THR A 15 -11.93 -6.29 -14.59
C THR A 15 -10.70 -6.78 -13.81
N GLU A 16 -10.78 -6.85 -12.49
CA GLU A 16 -9.70 -7.38 -11.65
C GLU A 16 -9.77 -8.90 -11.48
N ARG A 17 -10.98 -9.46 -11.27
CA ARG A 17 -11.11 -10.88 -10.91
C ARG A 17 -11.09 -11.81 -12.12
N GLN A 18 -11.57 -11.37 -13.27
CA GLN A 18 -11.58 -12.22 -14.47
C GLN A 18 -10.16 -12.57 -14.96
N PRO A 19 -9.22 -11.62 -15.11
CA PRO A 19 -7.83 -11.95 -15.42
C PRO A 19 -7.16 -12.82 -14.34
N ALA A 20 -7.40 -12.53 -13.05
CA ALA A 20 -6.82 -13.32 -11.96
C ALA A 20 -7.32 -14.78 -11.97
N ALA A 21 -8.60 -14.99 -12.26
CA ALA A 21 -9.16 -16.34 -12.39
C ALA A 21 -8.60 -17.06 -13.63
N GLN A 22 -8.45 -16.35 -14.77
CA GLN A 22 -7.86 -16.92 -15.96
C GLN A 22 -6.40 -17.33 -15.75
N ASN A 23 -5.61 -16.47 -15.10
CA ASN A 23 -4.22 -16.77 -14.77
C ASN A 23 -4.10 -18.01 -13.88
N LEU A 24 -5.02 -18.20 -12.92
CA LEU A 24 -5.06 -19.40 -12.09
C LEU A 24 -5.36 -20.66 -12.91
N ILE A 25 -6.31 -20.59 -13.84
CA ILE A 25 -6.66 -21.70 -14.72
C ILE A 25 -5.47 -22.07 -15.62
N ASP A 26 -4.80 -21.06 -16.17
CA ASP A 26 -3.67 -21.29 -17.07
C ASP A 26 -2.46 -21.85 -16.30
N PHE A 27 -2.20 -21.34 -15.11
CA PHE A 27 -1.22 -21.90 -14.18
C PHE A 27 -1.51 -23.36 -13.84
N ASP A 28 -2.74 -23.72 -13.50
CA ASP A 28 -3.12 -25.11 -13.16
C ASP A 28 -2.93 -26.07 -14.35
N LYS A 29 -3.26 -25.64 -15.55
CA LYS A 29 -3.02 -26.44 -16.78
C LYS A 29 -1.54 -26.69 -17.02
N GLU A 30 -0.71 -25.65 -16.88
CA GLU A 30 0.73 -25.74 -17.07
C GLU A 30 1.36 -26.66 -16.01
N TRP A 31 1.01 -26.45 -14.75
CA TRP A 31 1.41 -27.28 -13.62
C TRP A 31 1.03 -28.75 -13.83
N SER A 32 -0.20 -29.03 -14.19
CA SER A 32 -0.70 -30.38 -14.45
C SER A 32 0.04 -31.07 -15.60
N SER A 33 0.39 -30.31 -16.65
CA SER A 33 1.13 -30.80 -17.80
C SER A 33 2.58 -31.17 -17.44
N LEU A 34 3.25 -30.32 -16.65
CA LEU A 34 4.61 -30.58 -16.15
C LEU A 34 4.66 -31.78 -15.23
N MET A 35 3.69 -31.91 -14.32
CA MET A 35 3.61 -33.05 -13.41
C MET A 35 3.32 -34.39 -14.12
N ALA A 36 2.72 -34.34 -15.28
CA ALA A 36 2.44 -35.54 -16.09
C ALA A 36 3.64 -36.02 -16.92
N ASP A 37 4.68 -35.20 -17.09
CA ASP A 37 5.89 -35.58 -17.84
C ASP A 37 6.92 -36.25 -16.91
N PRO A 38 7.20 -37.56 -17.06
CA PRO A 38 8.15 -38.28 -16.22
C PRO A 38 9.60 -37.80 -16.39
N ASN A 39 9.92 -36.99 -17.42
CA ASN A 39 11.27 -36.52 -17.70
C ASN A 39 11.53 -35.10 -17.19
N ALA A 40 10.49 -34.37 -16.77
CA ALA A 40 10.56 -32.96 -16.40
C ALA A 40 10.98 -32.70 -14.93
N THR A 41 11.87 -33.50 -14.37
CA THR A 41 12.22 -33.44 -12.93
C THR A 41 12.84 -32.12 -12.49
N GLN A 42 13.75 -31.54 -13.30
CA GLN A 42 14.38 -30.26 -12.98
C GLN A 42 13.43 -29.10 -13.28
N GLU A 43 12.73 -29.16 -14.38
CA GLU A 43 11.75 -28.13 -14.79
C GLU A 43 10.61 -28.03 -13.76
N VAL A 44 10.16 -29.14 -13.18
CA VAL A 44 9.17 -29.16 -12.10
C VAL A 44 9.69 -28.45 -10.87
N ALA A 45 10.96 -28.66 -10.49
CA ALA A 45 11.55 -28.03 -9.31
C ALA A 45 11.69 -26.50 -9.49
N ASP A 46 12.13 -26.06 -10.68
CA ASP A 46 12.29 -24.63 -11.00
C ASP A 46 10.92 -23.94 -11.05
N TYR A 47 9.94 -24.57 -11.70
CA TYR A 47 8.58 -24.07 -11.76
C TYR A 47 7.91 -24.00 -10.38
N TYR A 48 8.21 -24.94 -9.48
CA TYR A 48 7.70 -24.93 -8.11
C TYR A 48 8.15 -23.69 -7.35
N VAL A 49 9.40 -23.27 -7.50
CA VAL A 49 9.94 -22.07 -6.86
C VAL A 49 9.24 -20.78 -7.39
N GLU A 50 8.99 -20.71 -8.70
CA GLU A 50 8.23 -19.60 -9.29
C GLU A 50 6.75 -19.64 -8.85
N ALA A 51 6.18 -20.84 -8.78
CA ALA A 51 4.80 -21.08 -8.37
C ALA A 51 4.50 -20.65 -6.93
N GLU A 52 5.49 -20.69 -6.05
CA GLU A 52 5.35 -20.30 -4.64
C GLU A 52 4.89 -18.82 -4.51
N ALA A 53 5.46 -17.93 -5.30
CA ALA A 53 5.07 -16.52 -5.34
C ALA A 53 3.65 -16.33 -5.88
N PHE A 54 3.23 -17.15 -6.86
CA PHE A 54 1.86 -17.13 -7.39
C PHE A 54 0.86 -17.64 -6.36
N ALA A 55 1.13 -18.80 -5.74
CA ALA A 55 0.28 -19.38 -4.70
C ALA A 55 0.15 -18.46 -3.47
N ALA A 56 1.19 -17.70 -3.14
CA ALA A 56 1.17 -16.67 -2.10
C ALA A 56 0.38 -15.40 -2.49
N GLY A 57 -0.13 -15.32 -3.73
CA GLY A 57 -0.86 -14.16 -4.25
C GLY A 57 0.02 -12.93 -4.51
N MET A 58 1.35 -13.12 -4.60
CA MET A 58 2.31 -12.03 -4.83
C MET A 58 2.48 -11.67 -6.31
N MET A 59 2.04 -12.53 -7.20
CA MET A 59 2.14 -12.30 -8.66
C MET A 59 0.87 -11.69 -9.28
N THR A 60 -0.23 -11.61 -8.52
CA THR A 60 -1.44 -10.93 -9.00
C THR A 60 -1.16 -9.44 -9.16
N GLU A 61 -1.46 -8.91 -10.34
CA GLU A 61 -1.32 -7.50 -10.68
C GLU A 61 -2.62 -6.98 -11.25
N TYR A 62 -3.11 -5.88 -10.69
CA TYR A 62 -4.30 -5.19 -11.17
C TYR A 62 -3.90 -3.99 -12.01
N SER A 63 -4.45 -3.91 -13.21
CA SER A 63 -4.27 -2.76 -14.09
C SER A 63 -4.95 -1.52 -13.53
N GLN A 64 -4.53 -0.35 -14.03
CA GLN A 64 -5.13 0.94 -13.72
C GLN A 64 -6.66 0.88 -13.86
N ASN A 65 -7.36 1.34 -12.85
CA ASN A 65 -8.81 1.43 -12.81
C ASN A 65 -9.24 2.48 -11.75
N LEU A 66 -10.51 2.50 -11.37
CA LEU A 66 -11.02 3.46 -10.39
C LEU A 66 -10.30 3.37 -9.02
N VAL A 67 -9.86 2.18 -8.61
CA VAL A 67 -9.23 1.91 -7.30
C VAL A 67 -7.73 1.64 -7.39
N VAL A 68 -7.15 1.73 -8.57
CA VAL A 68 -5.71 1.60 -8.86
C VAL A 68 -5.29 2.76 -9.75
N SER A 69 -4.31 3.55 -9.33
CA SER A 69 -3.79 4.68 -10.09
C SER A 69 -2.93 4.21 -11.28
N ASP A 70 -2.46 5.16 -12.07
CA ASP A 70 -1.36 4.94 -13.02
C ASP A 70 -0.03 4.73 -12.28
N THR A 71 1.03 4.50 -13.05
CA THR A 71 2.40 4.25 -12.58
C THR A 71 3.32 5.45 -12.78
N ALA A 72 2.77 6.66 -12.97
CA ALA A 72 3.55 7.86 -13.30
C ALA A 72 4.66 8.18 -12.28
N HIS A 73 4.43 7.84 -11.00
CA HIS A 73 5.36 8.08 -9.90
C HIS A 73 5.93 6.79 -9.29
N GLN A 74 5.94 5.70 -10.05
CA GLN A 74 6.42 4.39 -9.55
C GLN A 74 7.90 4.42 -9.15
N ASP A 75 8.69 5.29 -9.75
CA ASP A 75 10.12 5.50 -9.45
C ASP A 75 10.37 6.01 -8.01
N LEU A 76 9.39 6.65 -7.38
CA LEU A 76 9.49 7.11 -5.99
C LEU A 76 9.46 5.98 -4.97
N ALA A 77 8.91 4.80 -5.32
CA ALA A 77 8.83 3.64 -4.43
C ALA A 77 8.77 2.33 -5.25
N THR A 78 9.89 1.97 -5.86
CA THR A 78 9.98 0.84 -6.82
C THR A 78 9.65 -0.52 -6.19
N GLY A 79 9.89 -0.69 -4.89
CA GLY A 79 9.57 -1.92 -4.15
C GLY A 79 8.11 -2.04 -3.72
N PHE A 80 7.27 -1.04 -4.04
CA PHE A 80 5.82 -1.07 -3.88
C PHE A 80 5.11 -0.89 -5.23
N PRO A 81 5.17 -1.90 -6.13
CA PRO A 81 4.56 -1.79 -7.45
C PRO A 81 3.05 -1.56 -7.36
N VAL A 82 2.57 -0.54 -8.08
CA VAL A 82 1.13 -0.24 -8.18
C VAL A 82 0.39 -1.44 -8.78
N GLY A 83 -0.76 -1.77 -8.22
CA GLY A 83 -1.58 -2.92 -8.61
C GLY A 83 -1.15 -4.24 -7.99
N ARG A 84 0.00 -4.31 -7.31
CA ARG A 84 0.50 -5.53 -6.66
C ARG A 84 0.27 -5.51 -5.15
N ARG A 85 0.36 -6.69 -4.54
CA ARG A 85 0.23 -6.83 -3.10
C ARG A 85 1.32 -6.04 -2.38
N PHE A 86 0.93 -5.31 -1.31
CA PHE A 86 1.84 -4.54 -0.48
C PHE A 86 2.84 -5.47 0.20
N LYS A 87 4.07 -5.47 -0.28
CA LYS A 87 5.16 -6.28 0.25
C LYS A 87 5.82 -5.54 1.41
N SER A 88 5.31 -5.78 2.61
CA SER A 88 5.77 -5.13 3.84
C SER A 88 7.27 -5.30 4.10
N ALA A 89 7.83 -4.36 4.85
CA ALA A 89 9.18 -4.44 5.40
C ALA A 89 9.17 -4.04 6.88
N ILE A 90 10.26 -4.32 7.57
CA ILE A 90 10.42 -4.01 8.99
C ILE A 90 10.68 -2.51 9.15
N ALA A 91 9.94 -1.90 10.06
CA ALA A 91 10.17 -0.55 10.54
C ALA A 91 10.08 -0.51 12.06
N THR A 92 10.58 0.54 12.69
CA THR A 92 10.55 0.73 14.14
C THR A 92 9.42 1.68 14.50
N ARG A 93 8.47 1.24 15.29
CA ARG A 93 7.41 2.09 15.82
C ARG A 93 7.99 2.96 16.92
N ARG A 94 7.83 4.29 16.80
CA ARG A 94 8.54 5.25 17.66
C ARG A 94 8.08 5.21 19.10
N CYS A 95 6.79 5.03 19.36
CA CYS A 95 6.23 5.14 20.72
C CYS A 95 6.73 4.07 21.71
N ASP A 96 7.10 2.89 21.20
CA ASP A 96 7.55 1.75 22.02
C ASP A 96 8.85 1.10 21.51
N ALA A 97 9.47 1.66 20.48
CA ALA A 97 10.70 1.20 19.85
C ALA A 97 10.63 -0.26 19.32
N ARG A 98 9.44 -0.81 19.08
CA ARG A 98 9.28 -2.16 18.55
C ARG A 98 9.55 -2.19 17.05
N LYS A 99 10.35 -3.19 16.64
CA LYS A 99 10.55 -3.54 15.23
C LYS A 99 9.42 -4.45 14.77
N LEU A 100 8.64 -4.01 13.81
CA LEU A 100 7.47 -4.70 13.30
C LEU A 100 7.41 -4.58 11.77
N HIS A 101 6.79 -5.55 11.12
CA HIS A 101 6.40 -5.40 9.72
C HIS A 101 5.23 -4.44 9.60
N LEU A 102 5.36 -3.38 8.79
CA LEU A 102 4.30 -2.39 8.59
C LEU A 102 2.96 -3.01 8.19
N GLY A 103 2.99 -4.02 7.30
CA GLY A 103 1.78 -4.70 6.84
C GLY A 103 1.09 -5.57 7.89
N HIS A 104 1.79 -5.98 8.95
CA HIS A 104 1.18 -6.75 10.05
C HIS A 104 0.31 -5.91 10.98
N GLU A 105 0.43 -4.60 10.92
CA GLU A 105 -0.44 -3.68 11.65
C GLU A 105 -1.79 -3.42 10.93
N HIS A 106 -1.99 -4.02 9.75
CA HIS A 106 -3.26 -3.94 9.03
C HIS A 106 -4.34 -4.75 9.75
N GLN A 107 -5.41 -4.07 10.10
CA GLN A 107 -6.63 -4.71 10.58
C GLN A 107 -7.65 -4.83 9.44
N ALA A 108 -8.48 -5.86 9.47
CA ALA A 108 -9.55 -6.07 8.48
C ALA A 108 -10.77 -5.16 8.80
N ASP A 109 -10.54 -3.85 8.86
CA ASP A 109 -11.51 -2.83 9.24
C ASP A 109 -12.11 -2.06 8.06
N GLY A 110 -11.71 -2.43 6.83
CA GLY A 110 -12.18 -1.80 5.59
C GLY A 110 -11.57 -0.44 5.28
N ARG A 111 -10.65 0.07 6.12
CA ARG A 111 -9.99 1.35 5.88
C ARG A 111 -8.84 1.21 4.88
N TRP A 112 -8.60 2.28 4.15
CA TRP A 112 -7.38 2.46 3.37
C TRP A 112 -6.17 2.65 4.28
N ARG A 113 -4.98 2.33 3.77
CA ARG A 113 -3.73 2.61 4.48
C ARG A 113 -2.90 3.57 3.65
N ILE A 114 -2.41 4.62 4.30
CA ILE A 114 -1.59 5.64 3.67
C ILE A 114 -0.27 5.68 4.43
N TYR A 115 0.80 5.35 3.73
CA TYR A 115 2.15 5.41 4.25
C TYR A 115 2.86 6.63 3.68
N ALA A 116 3.08 7.65 4.50
CA ALA A 116 3.85 8.84 4.15
C ALA A 116 5.31 8.60 4.53
N PHE A 117 6.14 8.33 3.54
CA PHE A 117 7.59 8.24 3.70
C PHE A 117 8.17 9.64 3.64
N ALA A 118 8.80 10.07 4.73
CA ALA A 118 9.29 11.43 4.88
C ALA A 118 10.47 11.73 3.94
N ASP A 119 10.52 12.95 3.43
CA ASP A 119 11.73 13.51 2.84
C ASP A 119 12.83 13.73 3.90
N THR A 120 14.07 13.92 3.46
CA THR A 120 15.24 13.95 4.35
C THR A 120 15.16 15.06 5.41
N ASP A 121 14.69 16.24 5.03
CA ASP A 121 14.58 17.41 5.92
C ASP A 121 13.17 17.62 6.50
N LYS A 122 12.21 16.75 6.15
CA LYS A 122 10.82 16.73 6.60
C LYS A 122 9.97 17.94 6.13
N THR A 123 10.50 18.77 5.25
CA THR A 123 9.81 20.01 4.82
C THR A 123 8.59 19.66 3.97
N LYS A 124 8.76 18.85 2.94
CA LYS A 124 7.66 18.41 2.06
C LYS A 124 6.60 17.63 2.83
N LEU A 125 7.03 16.72 3.71
CA LEU A 125 6.11 15.97 4.56
C LEU A 125 5.24 16.90 5.42
N ASN A 126 5.84 17.90 6.05
CA ASN A 126 5.12 18.83 6.93
C ASN A 126 4.12 19.69 6.15
N GLU A 127 4.44 20.09 4.93
CA GLU A 127 3.53 20.82 4.04
C GLU A 127 2.38 19.93 3.56
N TRP A 128 2.70 18.72 3.12
CA TRP A 128 1.72 17.72 2.72
C TRP A 128 0.73 17.41 3.84
N ALA A 129 1.22 17.20 5.06
CA ALA A 129 0.39 16.89 6.21
C ALA A 129 -0.59 18.02 6.58
N LYS A 130 -0.24 19.29 6.33
CA LYS A 130 -1.13 20.44 6.54
C LYS A 130 -2.25 20.50 5.50
N SER A 131 -1.99 20.07 4.28
CA SER A 131 -2.97 20.09 3.18
C SER A 131 -3.92 18.89 3.18
N PHE A 132 -3.58 17.83 3.95
CA PHE A 132 -4.31 16.57 3.95
C PHE A 132 -5.61 16.64 4.77
N ASN A 133 -6.73 16.27 4.16
CA ASN A 133 -8.05 16.33 4.79
C ASN A 133 -8.95 15.13 4.42
N LEU A 134 -8.59 13.94 4.89
CA LEU A 134 -9.47 12.76 4.80
C LEU A 134 -9.96 12.36 6.19
N PRO A 135 -11.21 11.86 6.31
CA PRO A 135 -11.71 11.36 7.58
C PRO A 135 -10.88 10.20 8.13
N VAL A 136 -10.58 10.21 9.43
CA VAL A 136 -9.82 9.14 10.12
C VAL A 136 -10.50 7.77 10.03
N ASP A 137 -11.83 7.74 9.88
CA ASP A 137 -12.58 6.49 9.70
C ASP A 137 -12.42 5.90 8.28
N PHE A 138 -11.93 6.71 7.33
CA PHE A 138 -11.74 6.30 5.96
C PHE A 138 -10.34 5.73 5.71
N ALA A 139 -9.32 6.31 6.30
CA ALA A 139 -7.93 5.89 6.12
C ALA A 139 -7.16 5.89 7.44
N ASP A 140 -6.30 4.90 7.59
CA ASP A 140 -5.27 4.86 8.62
C ASP A 140 -3.95 5.37 8.01
N ILE A 141 -3.37 6.41 8.62
CA ILE A 141 -2.25 7.14 8.04
C ILE A 141 -1.04 6.99 8.95
N LYS A 142 0.06 6.51 8.39
CA LYS A 142 1.32 6.34 9.10
C LYS A 142 2.43 7.16 8.45
N VAL A 143 3.29 7.75 9.27
CA VAL A 143 4.53 8.39 8.80
C VAL A 143 5.71 7.49 9.09
N ILE A 144 6.64 7.41 8.11
CA ILE A 144 7.90 6.68 8.25
C ILE A 144 9.05 7.66 7.99
N TYR A 145 9.81 7.94 9.03
CA TYR A 145 10.99 8.81 8.96
C TYR A 145 12.24 8.02 8.57
N GLN A 146 13.18 8.70 7.88
CA GLN A 146 14.46 8.13 7.47
C GLN A 146 15.48 8.06 8.61
N GLN A 147 15.31 8.92 9.60
CA GLN A 147 16.23 9.06 10.73
C GLN A 147 16.10 7.88 11.69
N PRO A 148 17.16 7.55 12.45
CA PRO A 148 17.09 6.58 13.53
C PRO A 148 16.00 6.92 14.56
N CYS A 149 15.45 5.91 15.20
CA CYS A 149 14.33 6.04 16.11
C CYS A 149 14.56 7.04 17.26
N HIS A 150 15.80 7.14 17.76
CA HIS A 150 16.15 8.06 18.85
C HIS A 150 16.26 9.53 18.43
N ASP A 151 16.38 9.80 17.11
CA ASP A 151 16.47 11.16 16.56
C ASP A 151 15.10 11.76 16.21
N ILE A 152 14.02 11.00 16.42
CA ILE A 152 12.66 11.45 16.14
C ILE A 152 11.90 11.65 17.44
N GLU A 153 11.51 12.88 17.73
CA GLU A 153 10.56 13.17 18.78
C GLU A 153 9.12 13.01 18.27
N VAL A 154 8.32 12.23 18.97
CA VAL A 154 6.92 11.95 18.55
C VAL A 154 6.10 13.25 18.49
N LEU A 155 6.38 14.19 19.38
CA LEU A 155 5.69 15.49 19.44
C LEU A 155 5.98 16.38 18.23
N ASP A 156 7.10 16.16 17.54
CA ASP A 156 7.47 16.91 16.34
C ASP A 156 6.74 16.40 15.08
N ALA A 157 6.16 15.20 15.14
CA ALA A 157 5.35 14.69 14.05
C ALA A 157 4.09 15.55 13.87
N PRO A 158 3.65 15.86 12.63
CA PRO A 158 2.40 16.56 12.38
C PRO A 158 1.19 15.93 13.09
N GLU A 159 0.21 16.75 13.47
CA GLU A 159 -1.00 16.27 14.16
C GLU A 159 -1.78 15.23 13.37
N LEU A 160 -1.70 15.24 12.04
CA LEU A 160 -2.26 14.24 11.16
C LEU A 160 -1.88 12.80 11.58
N PHE A 161 -0.63 12.60 12.01
CA PHE A 161 -0.12 11.29 12.43
C PHE A 161 -0.34 10.99 13.91
N ARG A 162 -0.97 11.91 14.62
CA ARG A 162 -1.31 11.79 16.05
C ARG A 162 -2.80 12.05 16.27
N PRO A 163 -3.70 11.33 15.54
CA PRO A 163 -5.13 11.56 15.67
C PRO A 163 -5.58 11.32 17.11
N LYS A 164 -6.48 12.16 17.57
CA LYS A 164 -7.07 12.04 18.91
C LYS A 164 -8.25 11.07 18.85
N VAL A 165 -8.26 10.13 19.79
CA VAL A 165 -9.29 9.09 19.84
C VAL A 165 -10.00 9.05 21.18
N GLY A 166 -11.24 8.53 21.14
CA GLY A 166 -12.08 8.39 22.31
C GLY A 166 -12.62 9.72 22.86
N THR A 167 -13.41 9.62 23.92
CA THR A 167 -14.05 10.78 24.57
C THR A 167 -13.06 11.70 25.30
N LEU A 168 -11.88 11.17 25.64
CA LEU A 168 -10.81 11.91 26.32
C LEU A 168 -9.84 12.58 25.36
N ASN A 169 -10.03 12.46 24.05
CA ASN A 169 -9.16 13.03 23.01
C ASN A 169 -7.66 12.66 23.22
N ILE A 170 -7.38 11.40 23.53
CA ILE A 170 -6.03 10.92 23.73
C ILE A 170 -5.34 10.77 22.38
N PRO A 171 -4.14 11.36 22.15
CA PRO A 171 -3.40 11.19 20.90
C PRO A 171 -2.97 9.74 20.71
N MET A 172 -3.14 9.21 19.49
CA MET A 172 -2.51 7.96 19.10
C MET A 172 -1.06 8.22 18.71
N TRP A 173 -0.16 7.40 19.25
CA TRP A 173 1.28 7.52 19.02
C TRP A 173 1.82 6.44 18.08
N GLU A 174 1.01 5.45 17.75
CA GLU A 174 1.36 4.25 17.01
C GLU A 174 1.56 4.51 15.50
N ASN A 175 1.18 5.68 15.02
CA ASN A 175 1.29 6.04 13.61
C ASN A 175 2.64 6.67 13.24
N VAL A 176 3.54 6.89 14.21
CA VAL A 176 4.88 7.46 13.98
C VAL A 176 5.92 6.36 13.97
N TRP A 177 6.61 6.20 12.84
CA TRP A 177 7.57 5.14 12.58
C TRP A 177 8.89 5.70 12.07
N THR A 178 9.93 4.89 12.18
CA THR A 178 11.23 5.14 11.61
C THR A 178 11.71 3.90 10.88
N GLY A 179 12.41 4.06 9.76
CA GLY A 179 12.78 2.90 8.97
C GLY A 179 13.86 3.21 7.95
N GLU A 180 15.10 3.44 8.39
CA GLU A 180 16.22 3.68 7.49
C GLU A 180 16.34 2.55 6.44
N ASP A 181 16.27 1.29 6.90
CA ASP A 181 16.44 0.12 6.04
C ASP A 181 15.31 -0.05 5.03
N ILE A 182 14.08 0.32 5.38
CA ILE A 182 12.93 0.17 4.48
C ILE A 182 13.06 1.05 3.23
N PHE A 183 13.69 2.22 3.34
CA PHE A 183 13.92 3.09 2.19
C PHE A 183 14.85 2.43 1.17
N ALA A 184 15.92 1.80 1.63
CA ALA A 184 16.83 1.05 0.77
C ALA A 184 16.18 -0.25 0.27
N GLU A 185 15.55 -1.02 1.15
CA GLU A 185 14.96 -2.33 0.84
C GLU A 185 13.81 -2.23 -0.18
N ARG A 186 13.03 -1.13 -0.13
CA ARG A 186 11.87 -0.90 -1.00
C ARG A 186 12.10 0.16 -2.07
N GLY A 187 13.35 0.61 -2.25
CA GLY A 187 13.69 1.60 -3.26
C GLY A 187 12.85 2.87 -3.15
N ILE A 188 12.69 3.39 -1.91
CA ILE A 188 11.90 4.58 -1.66
C ILE A 188 12.79 5.81 -1.81
N SER A 189 12.31 6.80 -2.56
CA SER A 189 13.01 8.07 -2.76
C SER A 189 13.30 8.78 -1.43
N ARG A 190 14.50 9.33 -1.30
CA ARG A 190 14.87 10.17 -0.15
C ARG A 190 14.20 11.55 -0.18
N ASP A 191 13.61 11.91 -1.31
CA ASP A 191 12.73 13.10 -1.45
C ASP A 191 11.31 12.86 -0.90
N GLY A 192 11.05 11.65 -0.41
CA GLY A 192 9.78 11.22 0.14
C GLY A 192 8.82 10.67 -0.91
N ALA A 193 7.83 9.94 -0.42
CA ALA A 193 6.76 9.36 -1.23
C ALA A 193 5.52 9.07 -0.37
N VAL A 194 4.36 9.05 -0.97
CA VAL A 194 3.13 8.58 -0.35
C VAL A 194 2.69 7.29 -1.05
N VAL A 195 2.60 6.21 -0.31
CA VAL A 195 2.11 4.91 -0.80
C VAL A 195 0.71 4.67 -0.25
N VAL A 196 -0.25 4.56 -1.15
CA VAL A 196 -1.64 4.28 -0.82
C VAL A 196 -1.92 2.79 -1.02
N VAL A 197 -2.45 2.15 0.02
CA VAL A 197 -2.73 0.72 0.04
C VAL A 197 -4.22 0.50 0.30
N ARG A 198 -4.84 -0.34 -0.51
CA ARG A 198 -6.25 -0.70 -0.44
C ARG A 198 -6.55 -1.54 0.81
N PRO A 199 -7.83 -1.62 1.24
CA PRO A 199 -8.22 -2.50 2.35
C PRO A 199 -7.87 -3.98 2.16
N ASP A 200 -7.78 -4.44 0.91
CA ASP A 200 -7.38 -5.81 0.54
C ASP A 200 -5.85 -5.99 0.40
N GLN A 201 -5.06 -4.99 0.84
CA GLN A 201 -3.60 -4.99 0.87
C GLN A 201 -2.91 -4.88 -0.51
N TYR A 202 -3.57 -4.39 -1.54
CA TYR A 202 -2.93 -4.06 -2.81
C TYR A 202 -2.52 -2.59 -2.84
N VAL A 203 -1.39 -2.30 -3.46
CA VAL A 203 -0.91 -0.92 -3.65
C VAL A 203 -1.82 -0.25 -4.68
N ALA A 204 -2.52 0.78 -4.25
CA ALA A 204 -3.42 1.54 -5.11
C ALA A 204 -2.70 2.63 -5.90
N GLY A 205 -1.63 3.18 -5.34
CA GLY A 205 -0.86 4.23 -6.00
C GLY A 205 0.35 4.65 -5.20
N VAL A 206 1.28 5.27 -5.91
CA VAL A 206 2.46 5.95 -5.38
C VAL A 206 2.38 7.41 -5.82
N PHE A 207 2.58 8.34 -4.90
CA PHE A 207 2.44 9.77 -5.14
C PHE A 207 3.60 10.54 -4.52
N PRO A 208 4.03 11.67 -5.08
CA PRO A 208 4.97 12.55 -4.43
C PRO A 208 4.32 13.33 -3.28
N LEU A 209 5.14 13.89 -2.37
CA LEU A 209 4.64 14.68 -1.24
C LEU A 209 4.09 16.07 -1.62
N ASP A 210 4.29 16.50 -2.85
CA ASP A 210 3.77 17.78 -3.37
C ASP A 210 2.43 17.63 -4.11
N GLU A 211 1.92 16.42 -4.24
CA GLU A 211 0.60 16.13 -4.81
C GLU A 211 -0.43 15.77 -3.76
N SER A 212 -1.68 16.20 -4.01
CA SER A 212 -2.81 15.83 -3.17
C SER A 212 -3.33 14.44 -3.49
N VAL A 213 -3.09 13.49 -2.60
CA VAL A 213 -3.68 12.12 -2.64
C VAL A 213 -5.21 12.17 -2.61
N GLU A 214 -5.81 13.26 -2.14
CA GLU A 214 -7.26 13.43 -2.12
C GLU A 214 -7.88 13.40 -3.52
N ASN A 215 -7.13 13.81 -4.55
CA ASN A 215 -7.61 13.77 -5.93
C ASN A 215 -7.85 12.32 -6.40
N PHE A 216 -7.02 11.38 -5.95
CA PHE A 216 -7.26 9.96 -6.15
C PHE A 216 -8.57 9.51 -5.47
N PHE A 217 -8.81 9.92 -4.23
CA PHE A 217 -10.01 9.55 -3.49
C PHE A 217 -11.28 10.28 -3.93
N LYS A 218 -11.18 11.46 -4.51
CA LYS A 218 -12.34 12.16 -5.13
C LYS A 218 -12.95 11.32 -6.25
N ARG A 219 -12.12 10.68 -7.08
CA ARG A 219 -12.61 9.78 -8.15
C ARG A 219 -13.44 8.61 -7.62
N LEU A 220 -13.14 8.13 -6.42
CA LEU A 220 -13.93 7.04 -5.78
C LEU A 220 -15.29 7.52 -5.27
N ARG A 221 -15.40 8.79 -4.88
CA ARG A 221 -16.64 9.39 -4.36
C ARG A 221 -17.57 9.85 -5.47
N ASP A 222 -17.01 10.34 -6.54
CA ASP A 222 -17.75 10.82 -7.71
C ASP A 222 -17.14 10.27 -9.01
N PRO A 223 -17.50 9.03 -9.37
CA PRO A 223 -16.97 8.37 -10.58
C PRO A 223 -17.38 9.03 -11.90
N GLN A 224 -18.31 10.01 -11.88
CA GLN A 224 -18.77 10.70 -13.10
C GLN A 224 -17.84 11.85 -13.49
N THR A 225 -16.85 12.19 -12.68
CA THR A 225 -15.89 13.27 -12.95
C THR A 225 -14.64 12.83 -13.71
N VAL A 226 -14.59 11.56 -14.16
CA VAL A 226 -13.48 11.03 -14.95
C VAL A 226 -13.90 11.03 -16.42
N GLU A 227 -13.62 12.14 -17.14
CA GLU A 227 -13.51 12.21 -18.59
C GLU A 227 -12.08 11.94 -19.04
#